data_e4d739c27a3605b026b2752979cb2704
#
_entry.id   e4d739c27a3605b026b2752979cb2704
#
_cell.length_a   1.000
_cell.length_b   1.000
_cell.length_c   1.000
_cell.angle_alpha   90.00
_cell.angle_beta   90.00
_cell.angle_gamma   90.00
#
_symmetry.space_group_name_H-M   'P 1'
#
loop_
_entity.id
_entity.type
_entity.pdbx_description
1 polymer ?
#
loop_
_entity_poly.entity_id
_entity_poly.type
_entity_poly.pdbx_seq_one_letter_code
_entity_poly.pdbx_strand_id
1 'polypeptide(L)'
;MNSKALLTALIALVIGLALGVIAAPRFAPQMMGGMMNHDMSQMQGMAGHDMSAMGTPKGDQSDSSKAYAKANAAMHTGMDIAFTGNADIDFAKGMIPHHQGAIDMAKIVLQYGKNAEIRTLAEGIVKAQESEIAFMKTWLA
;
A
#
# COMPACT_ATOMS: atom_id res chain seq x y z
N MET A 1 -28.44 -12.57 -0.54
CA MET A 1 -27.10 -13.11 -0.89
C MET A 1 -26.43 -13.52 0.41
N ASN A 2 -26.02 -14.78 0.57
CA ASN A 2 -25.56 -15.36 1.84
C ASN A 2 -24.21 -14.76 2.26
N SER A 3 -24.10 -14.35 3.53
CA SER A 3 -22.91 -13.80 4.16
C SER A 3 -21.63 -14.63 3.98
N LYS A 4 -21.77 -15.95 3.78
CA LYS A 4 -20.66 -16.85 3.47
C LYS A 4 -20.07 -16.65 2.08
N ALA A 5 -20.87 -16.21 1.09
CA ALA A 5 -20.40 -15.92 -0.27
C ALA A 5 -19.59 -14.62 -0.35
N LEU A 6 -19.92 -13.62 0.49
CA LEU A 6 -19.15 -12.37 0.58
C LEU A 6 -17.77 -12.59 1.21
N LEU A 7 -17.69 -13.44 2.25
CA LEU A 7 -16.42 -13.74 2.91
C LEU A 7 -15.48 -14.51 1.99
N THR A 8 -16.01 -15.42 1.17
CA THR A 8 -15.23 -16.20 0.19
C THR A 8 -14.71 -15.30 -0.95
N ALA A 9 -15.46 -14.29 -1.37
CA ALA A 9 -15.06 -13.37 -2.42
C ALA A 9 -13.93 -12.42 -1.97
N LEU A 10 -13.94 -11.98 -0.71
CA LEU A 10 -12.88 -11.13 -0.14
C LEU A 10 -11.56 -11.91 0.04
N ILE A 11 -11.62 -13.16 0.43
CA ILE A 11 -10.43 -14.04 0.55
C ILE A 11 -9.85 -14.37 -0.84
N ALA A 12 -10.68 -14.54 -1.86
CA ALA A 12 -10.24 -14.82 -3.23
C ALA A 12 -9.50 -13.63 -3.88
N LEU A 13 -9.83 -12.39 -3.51
CA LEU A 13 -9.15 -11.19 -4.04
C LEU A 13 -7.71 -11.05 -3.53
N VAL A 14 -7.42 -11.53 -2.33
CA VAL A 14 -6.07 -11.49 -1.74
C VAL A 14 -5.19 -12.64 -2.25
N ILE A 15 -5.78 -13.80 -2.60
CA ILE A 15 -5.05 -14.99 -3.07
C ILE A 15 -4.86 -15.00 -4.60
N GLY A 16 -5.68 -14.28 -5.37
CA GLY A 16 -5.64 -14.24 -6.83
C GLY A 16 -4.39 -13.58 -7.44
N LEU A 17 -3.61 -12.86 -6.65
CA LEU A 17 -2.37 -12.20 -7.12
C LEU A 17 -1.12 -13.08 -7.03
N ALA A 18 -1.20 -14.28 -6.46
CA ALA A 18 -0.03 -15.14 -6.23
C ALA A 18 0.18 -16.27 -7.26
N LEU A 19 -0.72 -16.50 -8.24
CA LEU A 19 -0.64 -17.65 -9.15
C LEU A 19 -0.52 -17.30 -10.66
N GLY A 20 -0.09 -16.10 -11.00
CA GLY A 20 0.08 -15.63 -12.38
C GLY A 20 1.48 -15.74 -12.95
N VAL A 21 2.25 -16.79 -12.65
CA VAL A 21 3.53 -17.04 -13.33
C VAL A 21 3.61 -18.50 -13.73
N ILE A 22 3.33 -18.82 -15.00
CA ILE A 22 3.96 -19.88 -15.80
C ILE A 22 3.45 -19.73 -17.25
N ALA A 23 4.27 -19.17 -18.11
CA ALA A 23 4.57 -19.55 -19.49
C ALA A 23 5.39 -18.45 -20.16
N ALA A 24 6.71 -18.49 -20.04
CA ALA A 24 7.60 -17.76 -20.92
C ALA A 24 8.20 -18.74 -21.95
N PRO A 25 8.17 -18.45 -23.25
CA PRO A 25 8.89 -19.24 -24.24
C PRO A 25 10.39 -19.00 -24.11
N ARG A 26 11.14 -20.10 -24.15
CA ARG A 26 12.60 -20.11 -24.16
C ARG A 26 13.09 -19.47 -25.45
N PHE A 27 13.72 -18.32 -25.39
CA PHE A 27 14.62 -17.83 -26.45
C PHE A 27 16.06 -17.96 -26.00
N ALA A 28 16.83 -18.58 -26.88
CA ALA A 28 18.26 -18.85 -26.72
C ALA A 28 19.11 -17.56 -26.75
N PRO A 29 20.33 -17.58 -26.16
CA PRO A 29 21.16 -16.40 -26.06
C PRO A 29 21.90 -16.10 -27.36
N GLN A 30 21.78 -14.88 -27.87
CA GLN A 30 22.73 -14.35 -28.82
C GLN A 30 23.70 -13.41 -28.08
N MET A 31 24.95 -13.83 -28.12
CA MET A 31 26.11 -13.05 -27.73
C MET A 31 26.22 -11.80 -28.59
N MET A 32 26.37 -10.65 -27.93
CA MET A 32 27.26 -9.60 -28.44
C MET A 32 27.68 -8.71 -27.28
N GLY A 33 29.00 -8.71 -27.04
CA GLY A 33 29.63 -7.81 -26.09
C GLY A 33 29.45 -6.36 -26.51
N GLY A 34 28.92 -5.60 -25.63
CA GLY A 34 28.91 -4.16 -25.65
C GLY A 34 29.27 -3.70 -24.25
N MET A 35 30.49 -3.20 -24.09
CA MET A 35 30.92 -2.46 -22.91
C MET A 35 29.99 -1.28 -22.74
N MET A 36 29.02 -1.37 -21.84
CA MET A 36 28.33 -0.21 -21.31
C MET A 36 28.99 0.17 -20.00
N ASN A 37 29.82 1.18 -20.11
CA ASN A 37 30.27 2.00 -19.00
C ASN A 37 29.03 2.60 -18.36
N HIS A 38 28.47 1.96 -17.36
CA HIS A 38 27.44 2.57 -16.55
C HIS A 38 28.12 3.62 -15.67
N ASP A 39 27.96 4.85 -16.08
CA ASP A 39 28.34 6.04 -15.32
C ASP A 39 27.65 5.97 -13.93
N MET A 40 28.43 5.59 -12.92
CA MET A 40 28.00 5.48 -11.52
C MET A 40 27.65 6.84 -10.92
N SER A 41 27.81 7.94 -11.67
CA SER A 41 27.44 9.29 -11.21
C SER A 41 25.93 9.54 -11.21
N GLN A 42 25.15 8.72 -11.90
CA GLN A 42 23.67 8.82 -11.88
C GLN A 42 23.01 8.07 -10.69
N MET A 43 23.72 7.25 -9.95
CA MET A 43 23.18 6.60 -8.75
C MET A 43 23.21 7.49 -7.49
N GLN A 44 23.82 8.65 -7.55
CA GLN A 44 23.91 9.60 -6.43
C GLN A 44 22.65 10.46 -6.25
N GLY A 45 21.66 10.32 -7.13
CA GLY A 45 20.37 11.05 -7.08
C GLY A 45 19.25 10.37 -6.28
N MET A 46 19.44 9.15 -5.74
CA MET A 46 18.40 8.43 -4.98
C MET A 46 18.59 8.49 -3.45
N ALA A 47 19.61 9.14 -2.96
CA ALA A 47 19.81 9.36 -1.52
C ALA A 47 19.14 10.66 -1.08
N GLY A 48 17.82 10.70 -1.07
CA GLY A 48 17.06 11.85 -0.59
C GLY A 48 15.68 11.90 -1.24
N HIS A 49 14.80 11.00 -0.84
CA HIS A 49 13.39 11.28 -1.05
C HIS A 49 13.09 12.53 -0.23
N ASP A 50 12.88 13.66 -0.92
CA ASP A 50 12.44 14.90 -0.30
C ASP A 50 11.08 14.67 0.35
N MET A 51 11.11 14.35 1.64
CA MET A 51 9.91 14.09 2.45
C MET A 51 9.00 15.31 2.52
N SER A 52 9.51 16.52 2.21
CA SER A 52 8.71 17.73 2.18
C SER A 52 7.69 17.76 1.04
N ALA A 53 7.94 17.01 -0.04
CA ALA A 53 7.01 16.88 -1.16
C ALA A 53 5.91 15.83 -0.95
N MET A 54 6.05 14.92 0.04
CA MET A 54 5.11 13.80 0.24
C MET A 54 3.71 14.23 0.67
N GLY A 55 3.56 15.40 1.31
CA GLY A 55 2.26 15.93 1.73
C GLY A 55 1.58 16.84 0.71
N THR A 56 2.20 17.05 -0.46
CA THR A 56 1.67 17.92 -1.51
C THR A 56 0.97 17.07 -2.59
N PRO A 57 -0.30 17.36 -2.93
CA PRO A 57 -0.99 16.59 -3.95
C PRO A 57 -0.38 16.86 -5.34
N LYS A 58 -0.25 15.80 -6.13
CA LYS A 58 0.09 15.89 -7.55
C LYS A 58 -1.19 16.12 -8.35
N GLY A 59 -1.21 17.10 -9.23
CA GLY A 59 -2.36 17.43 -10.06
C GLY A 59 -3.36 18.36 -9.36
N ASP A 60 -4.58 17.91 -9.12
CA ASP A 60 -5.65 18.69 -8.51
C ASP A 60 -5.31 19.11 -7.07
N GLN A 61 -5.67 20.35 -6.70
CA GLN A 61 -5.36 20.99 -5.41
C GLN A 61 -6.59 21.17 -4.52
N SER A 62 -7.67 20.42 -4.79
CA SER A 62 -8.87 20.42 -3.94
C SER A 62 -8.57 19.95 -2.52
N ASP A 63 -9.49 20.19 -1.60
CA ASP A 63 -9.34 19.76 -0.22
C ASP A 63 -9.27 18.22 -0.09
N SER A 64 -10.00 17.49 -0.94
CA SER A 64 -9.90 16.03 -1.01
C SER A 64 -8.51 15.57 -1.45
N SER A 65 -7.93 16.19 -2.49
CA SER A 65 -6.59 15.86 -2.98
C SER A 65 -5.51 16.14 -1.93
N LYS A 66 -5.62 17.27 -1.23
CA LYS A 66 -4.72 17.58 -0.09
C LYS A 66 -4.87 16.59 1.05
N ALA A 67 -6.10 16.18 1.36
CA ALA A 67 -6.35 15.17 2.38
C ALA A 67 -5.72 13.81 2.03
N TYR A 68 -5.86 13.36 0.76
CA TYR A 68 -5.20 12.13 0.29
C TYR A 68 -3.68 12.22 0.34
N ALA A 69 -3.09 13.34 -0.10
CA ALA A 69 -1.64 13.53 -0.04
C ALA A 69 -1.12 13.46 1.41
N LYS A 70 -1.84 14.06 2.35
CA LYS A 70 -1.53 14.01 3.78
C LYS A 70 -1.65 12.58 4.34
N ALA A 71 -2.72 11.85 4.01
CA ALA A 71 -2.91 10.47 4.45
C ALA A 71 -1.79 9.56 3.92
N ASN A 72 -1.41 9.71 2.64
CA ASN A 72 -0.30 8.97 2.04
C ASN A 72 1.03 9.27 2.75
N ALA A 73 1.34 10.54 3.01
CA ALA A 73 2.57 10.91 3.70
C ALA A 73 2.64 10.33 5.11
N ALA A 74 1.54 10.38 5.86
CA ALA A 74 1.45 9.82 7.21
C ALA A 74 1.64 8.29 7.20
N MET A 75 1.02 7.59 6.25
CA MET A 75 1.17 6.15 6.07
C MET A 75 2.63 5.78 5.77
N HIS A 76 3.26 6.44 4.80
CA HIS A 76 4.66 6.18 4.46
C HIS A 76 5.61 6.42 5.63
N THR A 77 5.43 7.53 6.35
CA THR A 77 6.22 7.81 7.55
C THR A 77 6.02 6.75 8.64
N GLY A 78 4.78 6.30 8.83
CA GLY A 78 4.48 5.27 9.83
C GLY A 78 5.03 3.89 9.47
N MET A 79 5.18 3.59 8.17
CA MET A 79 5.74 2.33 7.69
C MET A 79 7.28 2.29 7.70
N ASP A 80 7.94 3.42 7.93
CA ASP A 80 9.39 3.50 8.10
C ASP A 80 9.78 3.05 9.52
N ILE A 81 9.74 1.73 9.71
CA ILE A 81 10.01 1.07 11.00
C ILE A 81 11.42 0.52 11.07
N ALA A 82 11.99 0.50 12.27
CA ALA A 82 13.19 -0.27 12.53
C ALA A 82 12.84 -1.77 12.58
N PHE A 83 13.39 -2.55 11.64
CA PHE A 83 13.19 -3.99 11.62
C PHE A 83 13.88 -4.71 12.76
N THR A 84 13.19 -5.69 13.35
CA THR A 84 13.70 -6.49 14.47
C THR A 84 14.43 -7.75 14.02
N GLY A 85 14.23 -8.16 12.74
CA GLY A 85 14.69 -9.43 12.21
C GLY A 85 13.71 -10.60 12.47
N ASN A 86 12.61 -10.34 13.19
CA ASN A 86 11.50 -11.27 13.34
C ASN A 86 10.38 -10.87 12.36
N ALA A 87 10.15 -11.70 11.35
CA ALA A 87 9.21 -11.41 10.28
C ALA A 87 7.77 -11.17 10.77
N ASP A 88 7.32 -11.88 11.81
CA ASP A 88 5.96 -11.73 12.33
C ASP A 88 5.80 -10.39 13.07
N ILE A 89 6.79 -10.01 13.87
CA ILE A 89 6.82 -8.73 14.57
C ILE A 89 6.91 -7.57 13.57
N ASP A 90 7.81 -7.68 12.60
CA ASP A 90 8.04 -6.64 11.60
C ASP A 90 6.81 -6.46 10.69
N PHE A 91 6.14 -7.57 10.32
CA PHE A 91 4.86 -7.54 9.63
C PHE A 91 3.79 -6.79 10.43
N ALA A 92 3.56 -7.19 11.68
CA ALA A 92 2.52 -6.56 12.49
C ALA A 92 2.78 -5.07 12.74
N LYS A 93 4.03 -4.70 13.02
CA LYS A 93 4.45 -3.30 13.19
C LYS A 93 4.26 -2.45 11.93
N GLY A 94 4.61 -2.98 10.75
CA GLY A 94 4.44 -2.29 9.47
C GLY A 94 2.99 -2.22 9.01
N MET A 95 2.20 -3.26 9.29
CA MET A 95 0.80 -3.32 8.86
C MET A 95 -0.13 -2.42 9.67
N ILE A 96 0.17 -2.12 10.93
CA ILE A 96 -0.63 -1.17 11.72
C ILE A 96 -0.71 0.21 11.05
N PRO A 97 0.39 0.89 10.71
CA PRO A 97 0.32 2.19 10.02
C PRO A 97 -0.22 2.07 8.59
N HIS A 98 0.00 0.97 7.88
CA HIS A 98 -0.60 0.72 6.57
C HIS A 98 -2.13 0.68 6.65
N HIS A 99 -2.68 -0.05 7.62
CA HIS A 99 -4.12 -0.14 7.87
C HIS A 99 -4.70 1.20 8.31
N GLN A 100 -3.98 1.94 9.15
CA GLN A 100 -4.39 3.29 9.52
C GLN A 100 -4.49 4.21 8.31
N GLY A 101 -3.52 4.15 7.38
CA GLY A 101 -3.58 4.90 6.12
C GLY A 101 -4.80 4.55 5.28
N ALA A 102 -5.16 3.25 5.19
CA ALA A 102 -6.35 2.82 4.47
C ALA A 102 -7.65 3.34 5.13
N ILE A 103 -7.72 3.36 6.47
CA ILE A 103 -8.83 3.97 7.23
C ILE A 103 -8.94 5.47 6.93
N ASP A 104 -7.81 6.18 6.92
CA ASP A 104 -7.78 7.61 6.66
C ASP A 104 -8.24 7.93 5.23
N MET A 105 -7.80 7.15 4.24
CA MET A 105 -8.28 7.25 2.86
C MET A 105 -9.77 6.95 2.73
N ALA A 106 -10.27 5.94 3.42
CA ALA A 106 -11.69 5.60 3.46
C ALA A 106 -12.53 6.75 4.06
N LYS A 107 -12.06 7.37 5.15
CA LYS A 107 -12.72 8.53 5.77
C LYS A 107 -12.78 9.74 4.82
N ILE A 108 -11.75 9.94 3.97
CA ILE A 108 -11.76 10.99 2.94
C ILE A 108 -12.87 10.71 1.91
N VAL A 109 -13.02 9.47 1.46
CA VAL A 109 -14.14 9.07 0.59
C VAL A 109 -15.49 9.34 1.26
N LEU A 110 -15.63 9.03 2.54
CA LEU A 110 -16.89 9.28 3.29
C LEU A 110 -17.17 10.77 3.46
N GLN A 111 -16.17 11.62 3.41
CA GLN A 111 -16.32 13.08 3.50
C GLN A 111 -16.63 13.72 2.15
N TYR A 112 -15.91 13.36 1.10
CA TYR A 112 -15.92 14.05 -0.19
C TYR A 112 -16.57 13.25 -1.33
N GLY A 113 -16.59 11.93 -1.23
CA GLY A 113 -17.08 11.03 -2.27
C GLY A 113 -18.61 11.06 -2.37
N LYS A 114 -19.10 10.94 -3.62
CA LYS A 114 -20.55 11.00 -3.91
C LYS A 114 -21.11 9.66 -4.40
N ASN A 115 -20.26 8.73 -4.85
CA ASN A 115 -20.70 7.44 -5.35
C ASN A 115 -21.09 6.53 -4.18
N ALA A 116 -22.32 6.01 -4.18
CA ALA A 116 -22.86 5.23 -3.07
C ALA A 116 -22.12 3.89 -2.88
N GLU A 117 -21.73 3.23 -3.97
CA GLU A 117 -21.03 1.94 -3.89
C GLU A 117 -19.62 2.10 -3.29
N ILE A 118 -18.89 3.16 -3.70
CA ILE A 118 -17.57 3.47 -3.15
C ILE A 118 -17.66 3.87 -1.69
N ARG A 119 -18.70 4.62 -1.29
CA ARG A 119 -18.93 4.97 0.13
C ARG A 119 -19.20 3.72 0.97
N THR A 120 -20.05 2.81 0.49
CA THR A 120 -20.33 1.53 1.17
C THR A 120 -19.05 0.69 1.33
N LEU A 121 -18.21 0.63 0.28
CA LEU A 121 -16.91 -0.02 0.36
C LEU A 121 -16.02 0.62 1.43
N ALA A 122 -15.96 1.95 1.48
CA ALA A 122 -15.16 2.68 2.45
C ALA A 122 -15.61 2.43 3.90
N GLU A 123 -16.91 2.36 4.17
CA GLU A 123 -17.44 1.99 5.49
C GLU A 123 -17.00 0.57 5.90
N GLY A 124 -17.05 -0.38 4.95
CA GLY A 124 -16.57 -1.74 5.16
C GLY A 124 -15.08 -1.81 5.47
N ILE A 125 -14.27 -1.01 4.74
CA ILE A 125 -12.81 -0.92 4.96
C ILE A 125 -12.52 -0.40 6.37
N VAL A 126 -13.15 0.70 6.81
CA VAL A 126 -12.93 1.25 8.16
C VAL A 126 -13.17 0.18 9.21
N LYS A 127 -14.32 -0.50 9.17
CA LYS A 127 -14.67 -1.52 10.16
C LYS A 127 -13.70 -2.71 10.17
N ALA A 128 -13.34 -3.22 9.00
CA ALA A 128 -12.44 -4.36 8.89
C ALA A 128 -11.04 -4.02 9.43
N GLN A 129 -10.49 -2.90 8.99
CA GLN A 129 -9.13 -2.51 9.33
C GLN A 129 -8.97 -2.07 10.79
N GLU A 130 -9.99 -1.46 11.40
CA GLU A 130 -9.99 -1.18 12.84
C GLU A 130 -9.89 -2.47 13.66
N SER A 131 -10.62 -3.53 13.26
CA SER A 131 -10.55 -4.85 13.90
C SER A 131 -9.16 -5.49 13.75
N GLU A 132 -8.56 -5.42 12.57
CA GLU A 132 -7.24 -5.99 12.29
C GLU A 132 -6.12 -5.24 13.04
N ILE A 133 -6.21 -3.91 13.13
CA ILE A 133 -5.29 -3.11 13.97
C ILE A 133 -5.39 -3.53 15.44
N ALA A 134 -6.60 -3.70 15.95
CA ALA A 134 -6.81 -4.12 17.34
C ALA A 134 -6.20 -5.50 17.60
N PHE A 135 -6.38 -6.45 16.68
CA PHE A 135 -5.76 -7.76 16.73
C PHE A 135 -4.22 -7.66 16.77
N MET A 136 -3.61 -6.94 15.82
CA MET A 136 -2.16 -6.81 15.73
C MET A 136 -1.56 -6.13 16.97
N LYS A 137 -2.21 -5.11 17.50
CA LYS A 137 -1.78 -4.44 18.75
C LYS A 137 -1.83 -5.39 19.94
N THR A 138 -2.88 -6.21 20.05
CA THR A 138 -3.00 -7.19 21.12
C THR A 138 -1.94 -8.29 21.00
N TRP A 139 -1.63 -8.70 19.77
CA TRP A 139 -0.63 -9.73 19.51
C TRP A 139 0.80 -9.24 19.81
N LEU A 140 1.08 -7.94 19.62
CA LEU A 140 2.38 -7.32 19.91
C LEU A 140 2.59 -7.01 21.40
N ALA A 141 1.53 -7.00 22.24
CA ALA A 141 1.60 -6.67 23.66
C ALA A 141 2.15 -7.82 24.51
#